data_5faabfb4905bd097068f4a9c89779ee4
#
_entry.id   5faabfb4905bd097068f4a9c89779ee4
#
_cell.length_a   1.000
_cell.length_b   1.000
_cell.length_c   1.000
_cell.angle_alpha   90.00
_cell.angle_beta   90.00
_cell.angle_gamma   90.00
#
_symmetry.space_group_name_H-M   'P 1'
#
loop_
_entity.id
_entity.type
_entity.pdbx_description
1 polymer ?
#
loop_
_entity_poly.entity_id
_entity_poly.type
_entity_poly.pdbx_seq_one_letter_code
_entity_poly.pdbx_strand_id
1 'polypeptide(L)'
;WVDFPEALSEGGIRWKLLNVSPEMGAWTAIFDCPAGSSFASHVHIGPGEYFMTKGRMEVRGGEDDGGDTAVAPGYGYEPCQAYHEKTFFPENSEFYMTFLGPLNFTGPNGETVALVTWADAQAAWEASI
;
A
#
# COMPACT_ATOMS: atom_id res chain seq x y z
N TRP A 1 12.15 -7.02 -7.74
CA TRP A 1 10.75 -6.61 -7.74
C TRP A 1 9.85 -7.81 -7.95
N VAL A 2 8.76 -7.85 -7.23
CA VAL A 2 7.77 -8.91 -7.25
C VAL A 2 6.41 -8.28 -7.57
N ASP A 3 5.58 -8.95 -8.36
CA ASP A 3 4.24 -8.46 -8.65
C ASP A 3 3.40 -8.43 -7.37
N PHE A 4 2.73 -7.31 -7.11
CA PHE A 4 1.74 -7.25 -6.05
C PHE A 4 0.51 -8.05 -6.51
N PRO A 5 -0.19 -8.76 -5.60
CA PRO A 5 -1.30 -9.64 -6.02
C PRO A 5 -2.34 -8.92 -6.88
N GLU A 6 -2.66 -9.54 -8.02
CA GLU A 6 -3.64 -9.00 -8.98
C GLU A 6 -5.03 -8.87 -8.39
N ALA A 7 -5.37 -9.72 -7.42
CA ALA A 7 -6.67 -9.66 -6.76
C ALA A 7 -6.81 -8.41 -5.87
N LEU A 8 -5.70 -7.75 -5.54
CA LEU A 8 -5.65 -6.63 -4.60
C LEU A 8 -5.20 -5.32 -5.25
N SER A 9 -5.01 -5.33 -6.56
CA SER A 9 -4.47 -4.16 -7.27
C SER A 9 -4.82 -4.23 -8.75
N GLU A 10 -4.62 -3.10 -9.44
CA GLU A 10 -4.76 -3.02 -10.90
C GLU A 10 -3.58 -2.23 -11.47
N GLY A 11 -3.20 -2.56 -12.69
CA GLY A 11 -2.23 -1.77 -13.45
C GLY A 11 -0.77 -2.14 -13.27
N GLY A 12 -0.48 -3.29 -12.69
CA GLY A 12 0.88 -3.82 -12.67
C GLY A 12 1.76 -3.29 -11.55
N ILE A 13 1.20 -3.03 -10.38
CA ILE A 13 1.98 -2.62 -9.20
C ILE A 13 2.96 -3.73 -8.83
N ARG A 14 4.19 -3.34 -8.52
CA ARG A 14 5.23 -4.25 -8.03
C ARG A 14 5.75 -3.75 -6.70
N TRP A 15 6.30 -4.66 -5.91
CA TRP A 15 6.84 -4.32 -4.60
C TRP A 15 8.14 -5.06 -4.33
N LYS A 16 8.88 -4.55 -3.37
CA LYS A 16 10.13 -5.13 -2.92
C LYS A 16 10.16 -5.01 -1.41
N LEU A 17 10.32 -6.14 -0.72
CA LEU A 17 10.43 -6.15 0.73
C LEU A 17 11.80 -5.62 1.13
N LEU A 18 11.83 -4.69 2.08
CA LEU A 18 13.06 -4.11 2.60
C LEU A 18 13.40 -4.59 3.99
N ASN A 19 12.39 -4.78 4.84
CA ASN A 19 12.60 -5.19 6.23
C ASN A 19 11.35 -5.80 6.82
N VAL A 20 11.50 -6.76 7.73
CA VAL A 20 10.42 -7.26 8.58
C VAL A 20 10.88 -7.29 10.03
N SER A 21 9.94 -7.03 10.93
CA SER A 21 10.14 -7.16 12.37
C SER A 21 8.97 -7.97 12.93
N PRO A 22 9.12 -9.30 13.02
CA PRO A 22 8.06 -10.16 13.57
C PRO A 22 7.69 -9.79 15.01
N GLU A 23 8.65 -9.30 15.79
CA GLU A 23 8.44 -8.90 17.18
C GLU A 23 7.42 -7.78 17.31
N MET A 24 7.40 -6.87 16.32
CA MET A 24 6.50 -5.73 16.29
C MET A 24 5.33 -5.92 15.33
N GLY A 25 5.34 -7.00 14.55
CA GLY A 25 4.37 -7.17 13.46
C GLY A 25 4.56 -6.16 12.35
N ALA A 26 5.76 -5.58 12.24
CA ALA A 26 6.04 -4.49 11.29
C ALA A 26 6.75 -5.01 10.04
N TRP A 27 6.54 -4.30 8.93
CA TRP A 27 7.23 -4.60 7.68
C TRP A 27 7.36 -3.32 6.84
N THR A 28 8.44 -3.24 6.08
CA THR A 28 8.73 -2.09 5.22
C THR A 28 8.93 -2.59 3.79
N ALA A 29 8.25 -1.93 2.86
CA ALA A 29 8.37 -2.26 1.44
C ALA A 29 8.46 -0.99 0.61
N ILE A 30 9.03 -1.14 -0.58
CA ILE A 30 9.00 -0.10 -1.61
C ILE A 30 8.06 -0.57 -2.71
N PHE A 31 7.22 0.35 -3.21
CA PHE A 31 6.22 0.06 -4.23
C PHE A 31 6.51 0.84 -5.49
N ASP A 32 6.44 0.15 -6.63
CA ASP A 32 6.54 0.73 -7.96
C ASP A 32 5.14 0.70 -8.58
N CYS A 33 4.58 1.87 -8.80
CA CYS A 33 3.18 2.04 -9.19
C CYS A 33 3.09 2.74 -10.54
N PRO A 34 2.87 2.00 -11.63
CA PRO A 34 2.73 2.61 -12.95
C PRO A 34 1.57 3.60 -13.04
N ALA A 35 1.65 4.55 -13.95
CA ALA A 35 0.56 5.48 -14.21
C ALA A 35 -0.73 4.71 -14.50
N GLY A 36 -1.81 5.09 -13.84
CA GLY A 36 -3.12 4.45 -13.97
C GLY A 36 -3.33 3.27 -13.04
N SER A 37 -2.31 2.86 -12.27
CA SER A 37 -2.44 1.75 -11.33
C SER A 37 -3.17 2.16 -10.06
N SER A 38 -3.65 1.16 -9.32
CA SER A 38 -4.37 1.40 -8.06
C SER A 38 -4.31 0.19 -7.14
N PHE A 39 -4.43 0.46 -5.84
CA PHE A 39 -4.70 -0.57 -4.85
C PHE A 39 -6.20 -0.67 -4.61
N ALA A 40 -6.68 -1.87 -4.35
CA ALA A 40 -8.06 -2.12 -3.97
C ALA A 40 -8.36 -1.54 -2.58
N SER A 41 -9.64 -1.49 -2.22
CA SER A 41 -10.12 -1.01 -0.92
C SER A 41 -9.45 -1.76 0.22
N HIS A 42 -8.94 -1.04 1.21
CA HIS A 42 -8.27 -1.65 2.36
C HIS A 42 -8.33 -0.77 3.59
N VAL A 43 -8.11 -1.41 4.75
CA VAL A 43 -8.02 -0.76 6.04
C VAL A 43 -6.62 -1.02 6.60
N HIS A 44 -5.98 0.02 7.10
CA HIS A 44 -4.72 -0.11 7.85
C HIS A 44 -5.07 -0.51 9.28
N ILE A 45 -4.88 -1.79 9.62
CA ILE A 45 -5.18 -2.27 10.97
C ILE A 45 -4.23 -1.63 11.98
N GLY A 46 -2.94 -1.54 11.63
CA GLY A 46 -1.98 -0.76 12.39
C GLY A 46 -1.61 0.52 11.66
N PRO A 47 -0.97 1.47 12.33
CA PRO A 47 -0.55 2.70 11.67
C PRO A 47 0.61 2.43 10.71
N GLY A 48 0.87 3.38 9.83
CA GLY A 48 1.99 3.30 8.91
C GLY A 48 2.52 4.67 8.53
N GLU A 49 3.75 4.70 8.05
CA GLU A 49 4.39 5.91 7.54
C GLU A 49 4.88 5.64 6.13
N TYR A 50 4.74 6.63 5.25
CA TYR A 50 5.26 6.49 3.91
C TYR A 50 6.00 7.73 3.45
N PHE A 51 6.88 7.55 2.47
CA PHE A 51 7.59 8.63 1.80
C PHE A 51 7.47 8.44 0.29
N MET A 52 6.88 9.44 -0.39
CA MET A 52 6.78 9.46 -1.84
C MET A 52 8.11 9.93 -2.42
N THR A 53 8.75 9.07 -3.22
CA THR A 53 10.02 9.39 -3.90
C THR A 53 9.80 9.83 -5.33
N LYS A 54 8.70 9.40 -5.95
CA LYS A 54 8.31 9.79 -7.31
C LYS A 54 6.80 9.84 -7.41
N GLY A 55 6.34 10.77 -8.23
CA GLY A 55 4.95 10.78 -8.68
C GLY A 55 3.96 11.33 -7.69
N ARG A 56 2.76 10.76 -7.74
CA ARG A 56 1.58 11.27 -7.06
C ARG A 56 0.67 10.13 -6.65
N MET A 57 0.15 10.18 -5.45
CA MET A 57 -0.80 9.21 -4.92
C MET A 57 -2.07 9.93 -4.50
N GLU A 58 -3.22 9.43 -4.96
CA GLU A 58 -4.53 9.97 -4.59
C GLU A 58 -5.30 8.94 -3.78
N VAL A 59 -5.73 9.35 -2.59
CA VAL A 59 -6.49 8.52 -1.66
C VAL A 59 -7.91 9.07 -1.58
N ARG A 60 -8.90 8.20 -1.70
CA ARG A 60 -10.31 8.57 -1.68
C ARG A 60 -10.66 9.67 -2.68
N GLY A 61 -10.15 9.52 -3.92
CA GLY A 61 -10.40 10.46 -5.00
C GLY A 61 -9.48 11.68 -5.05
N GLY A 62 -8.54 11.78 -4.12
CA GLY A 62 -7.64 12.92 -4.03
C GLY A 62 -8.25 14.10 -3.29
N GLU A 63 -7.47 15.16 -3.09
CA GLU A 63 -7.89 16.33 -2.30
C GLU A 63 -9.09 17.06 -2.89
N ASP A 64 -9.25 17.02 -4.22
CA ASP A 64 -10.37 17.69 -4.89
C ASP A 64 -11.70 16.99 -4.65
N ASP A 65 -11.68 15.72 -4.24
CA ASP A 65 -12.88 14.91 -3.98
C ASP A 65 -13.04 14.56 -2.49
N GLY A 66 -12.42 15.34 -1.62
CA GLY A 66 -12.54 15.14 -0.18
C GLY A 66 -11.58 14.11 0.41
N GLY A 67 -10.68 13.59 -0.39
CA GLY A 67 -9.62 12.70 0.05
C GLY A 67 -8.30 13.44 0.25
N ASP A 68 -7.20 12.70 0.09
CA ASP A 68 -5.86 13.23 0.24
C ASP A 68 -5.04 13.01 -1.02
N THR A 69 -4.08 13.91 -1.27
CA THR A 69 -3.12 13.79 -2.35
C THR A 69 -1.71 13.92 -1.79
N ALA A 70 -0.85 12.95 -2.11
CA ALA A 70 0.57 12.99 -1.76
C ALA A 70 1.40 13.18 -3.01
N VAL A 71 2.28 14.17 -3.02
CA VAL A 71 3.15 14.50 -4.16
C VAL A 71 4.60 14.36 -3.74
N ALA A 72 5.41 13.73 -4.58
CA ALA A 72 6.84 13.57 -4.31
C ALA A 72 7.61 14.89 -4.45
N PRO A 73 8.62 15.15 -3.58
CA PRO A 73 8.90 14.38 -2.38
C PRO A 73 7.90 14.70 -1.27
N GLY A 74 7.40 13.68 -0.60
CA GLY A 74 6.38 13.91 0.41
C GLY A 74 6.29 12.79 1.44
N TYR A 75 5.99 13.16 2.66
CA TYR A 75 5.81 12.26 3.78
C TYR A 75 4.33 12.19 4.14
N GLY A 76 3.87 10.99 4.53
CA GLY A 76 2.53 10.83 5.04
C GLY A 76 2.45 9.82 6.17
N TYR A 77 1.40 9.94 6.95
CA TYR A 77 1.10 9.04 8.06
C TYR A 77 -0.31 8.49 7.90
N GLU A 78 -0.43 7.16 8.00
CA GLU A 78 -1.72 6.48 7.96
C GLU A 78 -2.06 6.02 9.38
N PRO A 79 -3.07 6.62 10.03
CA PRO A 79 -3.43 6.22 11.38
C PRO A 79 -4.03 4.82 11.43
N CYS A 80 -4.02 4.23 12.61
CA CYS A 80 -4.68 2.96 12.89
C CYS A 80 -6.16 3.04 12.47
N GLN A 81 -6.64 2.03 11.75
CA GLN A 81 -8.00 1.92 11.21
C GLN A 81 -8.32 2.89 10.06
N ALA A 82 -7.29 3.51 9.46
CA ALA A 82 -7.51 4.33 8.28
C ALA A 82 -8.06 3.47 7.14
N TYR A 83 -9.18 3.89 6.56
CA TYR A 83 -9.83 3.19 5.45
C TYR A 83 -9.55 3.91 4.14
N HIS A 84 -9.10 3.16 3.13
CA HIS A 84 -8.90 3.67 1.78
C HIS A 84 -9.83 2.94 0.82
N GLU A 85 -10.81 3.65 0.28
CA GLU A 85 -11.72 3.08 -0.70
C GLU A 85 -10.96 2.65 -1.96
N LYS A 86 -10.09 3.53 -2.44
CA LYS A 86 -9.20 3.24 -3.56
C LYS A 86 -7.99 4.16 -3.48
N THR A 87 -6.80 3.61 -3.69
CA THR A 87 -5.57 4.38 -3.78
C THR A 87 -5.11 4.36 -5.23
N PHE A 88 -5.06 5.53 -5.87
CA PHE A 88 -4.82 5.68 -7.30
C PHE A 88 -3.55 6.46 -7.59
N PHE A 89 -2.84 6.06 -8.65
CA PHE A 89 -1.61 6.71 -9.09
C PHE A 89 -1.79 7.28 -10.49
N PRO A 90 -2.01 8.60 -10.64
CA PRO A 90 -2.25 9.21 -11.96
C PRO A 90 -1.00 9.27 -12.85
N GLU A 91 0.18 9.10 -12.25
CA GLU A 91 1.46 9.07 -12.96
C GLU A 91 2.36 7.99 -12.36
N ASN A 92 3.46 7.67 -13.05
CA ASN A 92 4.43 6.70 -12.53
C ASN A 92 4.92 7.15 -11.17
N SER A 93 4.73 6.30 -10.16
CA SER A 93 4.97 6.66 -8.77
C SER A 93 5.79 5.60 -8.06
N GLU A 94 6.50 6.04 -7.02
CA GLU A 94 7.27 5.16 -6.15
C GLU A 94 7.16 5.68 -4.73
N PHE A 95 6.96 4.78 -3.78
CA PHE A 95 6.96 5.16 -2.38
C PHE A 95 7.44 4.02 -1.49
N TYR A 96 8.01 4.41 -0.36
CA TYR A 96 8.40 3.49 0.73
C TYR A 96 7.33 3.57 1.78
N MET A 97 6.98 2.45 2.38
CA MET A 97 6.04 2.44 3.50
C MET A 97 6.44 1.43 4.55
N THR A 98 6.38 1.85 5.80
CA THR A 98 6.50 0.97 6.95
C THR A 98 5.11 0.79 7.54
N PHE A 99 4.69 -0.47 7.61
CA PHE A 99 3.40 -0.87 8.18
C PHE A 99 3.64 -1.43 9.57
N LEU A 100 2.94 -0.91 10.56
CA LEU A 100 3.01 -1.42 11.95
C LEU A 100 1.87 -2.41 12.23
N GLY A 101 1.43 -3.11 11.21
CA GLY A 101 0.38 -4.11 11.31
C GLY A 101 -0.08 -4.56 9.94
N PRO A 102 -1.11 -5.41 9.87
CA PRO A 102 -1.64 -5.91 8.61
C PRO A 102 -2.40 -4.85 7.81
N LEU A 103 -2.48 -5.09 6.50
CA LEU A 103 -3.47 -4.44 5.63
C LEU A 103 -4.64 -5.40 5.45
N ASN A 104 -5.84 -4.93 5.70
CA ASN A 104 -7.06 -5.69 5.50
C ASN A 104 -7.75 -5.22 4.23
N PHE A 105 -7.64 -6.01 3.15
CA PHE A 105 -8.33 -5.73 1.90
C PHE A 105 -9.78 -6.15 2.02
N THR A 106 -10.70 -5.27 1.67
CA THR A 106 -12.12 -5.45 1.91
C THR A 106 -12.92 -5.48 0.62
N GLY A 107 -14.04 -6.19 0.67
CA GLY A 107 -15.00 -6.24 -0.41
C GLY A 107 -16.10 -5.19 -0.28
N PRO A 108 -17.12 -5.23 -1.18
CA PRO A 108 -18.17 -4.19 -1.25
C PRO A 108 -18.98 -4.02 0.03
N ASN A 109 -19.07 -5.06 0.86
CA ASN A 109 -19.86 -5.03 2.10
C ASN A 109 -18.96 -4.93 3.34
N GLY A 110 -17.70 -4.56 3.16
CA GLY A 110 -16.75 -4.44 4.26
C GLY A 110 -16.17 -5.77 4.74
N GLU A 111 -16.51 -6.88 4.05
CA GLU A 111 -15.95 -8.20 4.40
C GLU A 111 -14.46 -8.26 4.06
N THR A 112 -13.71 -9.04 4.83
CA THR A 112 -12.29 -9.27 4.55
C THR A 112 -12.12 -10.16 3.34
N VAL A 113 -11.42 -9.66 2.31
CA VAL A 113 -11.05 -10.43 1.13
C VAL A 113 -9.68 -11.07 1.33
N ALA A 114 -8.75 -10.31 1.88
CA ALA A 114 -7.38 -10.79 2.15
C ALA A 114 -6.73 -9.96 3.24
N LEU A 115 -5.91 -10.60 4.05
CA LEU A 115 -5.06 -9.94 5.04
C LEU A 115 -3.62 -10.04 4.55
N VAL A 116 -2.93 -8.92 4.44
CA VAL A 116 -1.52 -8.89 4.07
C VAL A 116 -0.71 -8.50 5.31
N THR A 117 0.10 -9.43 5.79
CA THR A 117 0.92 -9.26 6.98
C THR A 117 2.41 -9.28 6.63
N TRP A 118 3.27 -9.06 7.64
CA TRP A 118 4.71 -9.22 7.47
C TRP A 118 5.08 -10.62 6.95
N ALA A 119 4.33 -11.65 7.38
CA ALA A 119 4.58 -13.03 6.97
C ALA A 119 4.26 -13.24 5.49
N ASP A 120 3.19 -12.60 4.99
CA ASP A 120 2.83 -12.66 3.57
C ASP A 120 3.87 -11.95 2.71
N ALA A 121 4.34 -10.79 3.16
CA ALA A 121 5.39 -10.04 2.47
C ALA A 121 6.69 -10.85 2.41
N GLN A 122 7.09 -11.47 3.51
CA GLN A 122 8.28 -12.31 3.58
C GLN A 122 8.14 -13.53 2.66
N ALA A 123 6.99 -14.18 2.66
CA ALA A 123 6.73 -15.33 1.81
C ALA A 123 6.84 -14.97 0.32
N ALA A 124 6.31 -13.80 -0.07
CA ALA A 124 6.40 -13.31 -1.44
C ALA A 124 7.85 -13.06 -1.85
N TRP A 125 8.65 -12.46 -0.95
CA TRP A 125 10.06 -12.23 -1.20
C TRP A 125 10.83 -13.55 -1.32
N GLU A 126 10.63 -14.49 -0.41
CA GLU A 126 11.29 -15.80 -0.43
C GLU A 126 10.97 -16.57 -1.72
N ALA A 127 9.74 -16.49 -2.20
CA ALA A 127 9.32 -17.15 -3.44
C ALA A 127 10.00 -16.56 -4.68
N SER A 128 10.56 -15.35 -4.59
CA SER A 128 11.20 -14.66 -5.71
C SER A 128 12.68 -15.01 -5.90
N ILE A 129 13.29 -15.71 -4.96
CA ILE A 129 14.72 -16.02 -4.98
C ILE A 129 15.00 -17.50 -5.24
#